data_f1e412114a8ef82c1410eae0d7a3e0a1
#
_entry.id   f1e412114a8ef82c1410eae0d7a3e0a1
#
_cell.length_a   1.000
_cell.length_b   1.000
_cell.length_c   1.000
_cell.angle_alpha   90.00
_cell.angle_beta   90.00
_cell.angle_gamma   90.00
#
_symmetry.space_group_name_H-M   'P 1'
#
loop_
_entity.id
_entity.type
_entity.pdbx_description
1 polymer ?
#
loop_
_entity_poly.entity_id
_entity_poly.type
_entity_poly.pdbx_seq_one_letter_code
_entity_poly.pdbx_strand_id
1 'polypeptide(L)'
;MIKAFLIFDKNKKSIKIKIDLEKKIKFLPINKSNIIIVIGGDGFMLETLKKFYKFKKPFYGINSGSYGFLMNKFSKKNTVKNLTKAKKISIFPLLMSVKNKFGILKKSIAVNEISILRQSRQAASISIQSGTKKIIKKLISDGVLVSTPAGSTAYNLSVHGPILNLDSKKLSISPISPFRPRRWKGKIVSEKSKIIIINLNPKKRPISAVADNVEVRNARNILIKINKKIFFNLLYDRKNSLQKKIKIEQLRKETNLK
;
A
#
# COMPACT_ATOMS: atom_id res chain seq x y z
N MET A 1 -20.63 3.01 23.44
CA MET A 1 -19.43 2.41 24.09
C MET A 1 -18.55 1.78 23.02
N ILE A 2 -17.23 2.01 23.03
CA ILE A 2 -16.26 1.42 22.07
C ILE A 2 -16.08 -0.06 22.43
N LYS A 3 -16.42 -0.94 21.48
CA LYS A 3 -16.18 -2.39 21.56
C LYS A 3 -15.04 -2.74 20.60
N ALA A 4 -13.80 -2.79 21.09
CA ALA A 4 -12.62 -2.91 20.26
C ALA A 4 -11.97 -4.30 20.37
N PHE A 5 -11.48 -4.82 19.24
CA PHE A 5 -10.48 -5.87 19.18
C PHE A 5 -9.10 -5.23 19.01
N LEU A 6 -8.12 -5.69 19.79
CA LEU A 6 -6.76 -5.16 19.75
C LEU A 6 -5.81 -6.15 19.10
N ILE A 7 -4.98 -5.65 18.20
CA ILE A 7 -3.81 -6.35 17.67
C ILE A 7 -2.61 -5.40 17.67
N PHE A 8 -1.43 -5.89 18.01
CA PHE A 8 -0.24 -5.08 18.13
C PHE A 8 1.02 -5.87 17.73
N ASP A 9 2.03 -5.18 17.22
CA ASP A 9 3.36 -5.74 17.06
C ASP A 9 4.06 -5.87 18.43
N LYS A 10 5.05 -6.77 18.53
CA LYS A 10 5.69 -7.10 19.81
C LYS A 10 6.81 -6.14 20.23
N ASN A 11 6.92 -4.94 19.60
CA ASN A 11 7.96 -4.00 20.02
C ASN A 11 7.62 -3.32 21.36
N LYS A 12 8.66 -2.87 22.09
CA LYS A 12 8.53 -2.24 23.42
C LYS A 12 7.56 -1.06 23.45
N LYS A 13 7.53 -0.25 22.39
CA LYS A 13 6.67 0.94 22.31
C LYS A 13 5.20 0.55 22.09
N SER A 14 4.92 -0.47 21.28
CA SER A 14 3.57 -1.01 21.09
C SER A 14 3.02 -1.61 22.36
N ILE A 15 3.80 -2.36 23.11
CA ILE A 15 3.43 -2.92 24.41
C ILE A 15 3.07 -1.80 25.41
N LYS A 16 3.87 -0.73 25.49
CA LYS A 16 3.57 0.43 26.35
C LYS A 16 2.25 1.11 25.96
N ILE A 17 2.01 1.31 24.66
CA ILE A 17 0.75 1.88 24.16
C ILE A 17 -0.43 0.97 24.48
N LYS A 18 -0.29 -0.35 24.33
CA LYS A 18 -1.29 -1.36 24.70
C LYS A 18 -1.71 -1.20 26.17
N ILE A 19 -0.75 -1.21 27.10
CA ILE A 19 -1.00 -1.06 28.54
C ILE A 19 -1.75 0.25 28.86
N ASP A 20 -1.36 1.36 28.21
CA ASP A 20 -2.06 2.65 28.40
C ASP A 20 -3.49 2.62 27.88
N LEU A 21 -3.78 1.86 26.82
CA LEU A 21 -5.13 1.72 26.27
C LEU A 21 -6.01 0.76 27.10
N GLU A 22 -5.47 -0.32 27.63
CA GLU A 22 -6.19 -1.29 28.47
C GLU A 22 -6.78 -0.66 29.74
N LYS A 23 -6.16 0.43 30.24
CA LYS A 23 -6.71 1.23 31.35
C LYS A 23 -7.96 2.03 30.97
N LYS A 24 -8.29 2.17 29.68
CA LYS A 24 -9.35 3.07 29.17
C LYS A 24 -10.38 2.37 28.30
N ILE A 25 -10.04 1.24 27.70
CA ILE A 25 -10.88 0.49 26.77
C ILE A 25 -10.82 -0.99 27.17
N LYS A 26 -11.97 -1.60 27.41
CA LYS A 26 -12.08 -3.05 27.54
C LYS A 26 -12.06 -3.68 26.15
N PHE A 27 -11.04 -4.48 25.89
CA PHE A 27 -10.92 -5.19 24.63
C PHE A 27 -11.75 -6.46 24.62
N LEU A 28 -12.29 -6.83 23.46
CA LEU A 28 -13.18 -7.94 23.24
C LEU A 28 -12.65 -8.83 22.11
N PRO A 29 -13.04 -10.11 22.07
CA PRO A 29 -12.82 -10.96 20.90
C PRO A 29 -13.37 -10.30 19.63
N ILE A 30 -12.73 -10.59 18.48
CA ILE A 30 -13.07 -9.93 17.22
C ILE A 30 -14.55 -10.01 16.86
N ASN A 31 -15.21 -11.14 17.13
CA ASN A 31 -16.64 -11.33 16.82
C ASN A 31 -17.55 -10.39 17.64
N LYS A 32 -17.17 -10.05 18.86
CA LYS A 32 -17.94 -9.18 19.78
C LYS A 32 -17.52 -7.69 19.66
N SER A 33 -16.53 -7.35 18.83
CA SER A 33 -16.04 -6.00 18.64
C SER A 33 -16.73 -5.31 17.46
N ASN A 34 -16.71 -3.98 17.42
CA ASN A 34 -17.20 -3.17 16.29
C ASN A 34 -16.06 -2.42 15.56
N ILE A 35 -14.83 -2.51 16.07
CA ILE A 35 -13.63 -1.87 15.52
C ILE A 35 -12.41 -2.73 15.80
N ILE A 36 -11.40 -2.65 14.91
CA ILE A 36 -10.09 -3.26 15.10
C ILE A 36 -9.09 -2.13 15.36
N ILE A 37 -8.47 -2.12 16.54
CA ILE A 37 -7.36 -1.23 16.88
C ILE A 37 -6.05 -1.95 16.58
N VAL A 38 -5.19 -1.30 15.79
CA VAL A 38 -3.89 -1.84 15.34
C VAL A 38 -2.78 -0.95 15.88
N ILE A 39 -1.88 -1.48 16.71
CA ILE A 39 -0.71 -0.75 17.22
C ILE A 39 0.53 -1.30 16.51
N GLY A 40 1.23 -0.45 15.75
CA GLY A 40 2.39 -0.87 14.98
C GLY A 40 2.84 0.22 14.00
N GLY A 41 3.59 -0.20 12.98
CA GLY A 41 3.92 0.61 11.81
C GLY A 41 3.00 0.31 10.62
N ASP A 42 3.22 0.99 9.47
CA ASP A 42 2.42 0.79 8.25
C ASP A 42 2.52 -0.66 7.73
N GLY A 43 3.69 -1.30 7.79
CA GLY A 43 3.86 -2.70 7.38
C GLY A 43 2.96 -3.65 8.17
N PHE A 44 2.93 -3.50 9.50
CA PHE A 44 2.05 -4.29 10.38
C PHE A 44 0.56 -4.00 10.11
N MET A 45 0.23 -2.75 9.78
CA MET A 45 -1.13 -2.38 9.36
C MET A 45 -1.53 -3.10 8.06
N LEU A 46 -0.65 -3.13 7.04
CA LEU A 46 -0.91 -3.82 5.77
C LEU A 46 -1.19 -5.30 5.96
N GLU A 47 -0.39 -5.99 6.79
CA GLU A 47 -0.60 -7.39 7.13
C GLU A 47 -1.93 -7.61 7.84
N THR A 48 -2.24 -6.73 8.82
CA THR A 48 -3.48 -6.79 9.59
C THR A 48 -4.70 -6.57 8.71
N LEU A 49 -4.67 -5.59 7.79
CA LEU A 49 -5.73 -5.37 6.82
C LEU A 49 -6.00 -6.64 5.99
N LYS A 50 -4.95 -7.25 5.42
CA LYS A 50 -5.06 -8.48 4.61
C LYS A 50 -5.59 -9.67 5.42
N LYS A 51 -5.26 -9.76 6.70
CA LYS A 51 -5.69 -10.87 7.57
C LYS A 51 -7.15 -10.74 8.00
N PHE A 52 -7.61 -9.52 8.30
CA PHE A 52 -8.89 -9.30 8.98
C PHE A 52 -9.98 -8.65 8.12
N TYR A 53 -9.77 -8.38 6.82
CA TYR A 53 -10.76 -7.72 5.95
C TYR A 53 -12.12 -8.44 5.88
N LYS A 54 -12.14 -9.75 6.02
CA LYS A 54 -13.36 -10.57 5.98
C LYS A 54 -14.36 -10.20 7.08
N PHE A 55 -13.88 -9.65 8.20
CA PHE A 55 -14.75 -9.20 9.29
C PHE A 55 -15.47 -7.88 8.97
N LYS A 56 -15.12 -7.19 7.88
CA LYS A 56 -15.74 -5.93 7.41
C LYS A 56 -15.79 -4.81 8.47
N LYS A 57 -14.94 -4.88 9.51
CA LYS A 57 -14.85 -3.90 10.58
C LYS A 57 -13.89 -2.77 10.22
N PRO A 58 -14.12 -1.54 10.72
CA PRO A 58 -13.17 -0.46 10.53
C PRO A 58 -11.89 -0.69 11.34
N PHE A 59 -10.77 -0.18 10.82
CA PHE A 59 -9.45 -0.27 11.42
C PHE A 59 -9.01 1.10 11.89
N TYR A 60 -8.53 1.18 13.14
CA TYR A 60 -7.92 2.37 13.71
C TYR A 60 -6.46 2.06 14.02
N GLY A 61 -5.54 2.52 13.17
CA GLY A 61 -4.11 2.33 13.36
C GLY A 61 -3.53 3.34 14.35
N ILE A 62 -2.67 2.90 15.25
CA ILE A 62 -1.90 3.72 16.18
C ILE A 62 -0.42 3.50 15.92
N ASN A 63 0.30 4.56 15.54
CA ASN A 63 1.71 4.48 15.19
C ASN A 63 2.59 4.28 16.42
N SER A 64 3.34 3.20 16.44
CA SER A 64 4.43 2.93 17.39
C SER A 64 5.82 3.13 16.77
N GLY A 65 5.92 3.27 15.44
CA GLY A 65 7.16 3.58 14.72
C GLY A 65 7.47 5.08 14.67
N SER A 66 8.44 5.44 13.83
CA SER A 66 8.81 6.85 13.61
C SER A 66 7.77 7.54 12.71
N TYR A 67 7.31 6.89 11.65
CA TYR A 67 6.35 7.39 10.67
C TYR A 67 5.30 6.36 10.32
N GLY A 68 4.12 6.83 9.91
CA GLY A 68 3.08 5.98 9.37
C GLY A 68 2.04 6.82 8.64
N PHE A 69 1.83 6.54 7.35
CA PHE A 69 0.79 7.18 6.54
C PHE A 69 -0.59 6.60 6.83
N LEU A 70 -0.68 5.29 7.09
CA LEU A 70 -1.91 4.59 7.41
C LEU A 70 -2.29 4.67 8.89
N MET A 71 -1.40 5.17 9.75
CA MET A 71 -1.52 5.16 11.20
C MET A 71 -1.84 6.54 11.77
N ASN A 72 -2.53 6.59 12.91
CA ASN A 72 -2.75 7.81 13.69
C ASN A 72 -1.63 7.99 14.74
N LYS A 73 -1.38 9.23 15.15
CA LYS A 73 -0.42 9.53 16.21
C LYS A 73 -1.00 9.13 17.58
N PHE A 74 -0.23 8.41 18.38
CA PHE A 74 -0.63 8.10 19.75
C PHE A 74 -0.63 9.35 20.63
N SER A 75 -1.65 9.49 21.47
CA SER A 75 -1.74 10.48 22.53
C SER A 75 -2.37 9.85 23.76
N LYS A 76 -1.59 9.73 24.85
CA LYS A 76 -2.07 9.14 26.11
C LYS A 76 -3.38 9.78 26.62
N LYS A 77 -3.53 11.11 26.46
CA LYS A 77 -4.73 11.84 26.89
C LYS A 77 -5.88 11.76 25.87
N ASN A 78 -5.60 11.82 24.56
CA ASN A 78 -6.59 12.13 23.54
C ASN A 78 -6.96 10.98 22.60
N THR A 79 -6.24 9.84 22.61
CA THR A 79 -6.47 8.76 21.62
C THR A 79 -7.90 8.23 21.64
N VAL A 80 -8.51 8.03 22.83
CA VAL A 80 -9.91 7.56 22.92
C VAL A 80 -10.89 8.59 22.37
N LYS A 81 -10.71 9.88 22.72
CA LYS A 81 -11.51 11.00 22.20
C LYS A 81 -11.35 11.16 20.67
N ASN A 82 -10.14 10.97 20.16
CA ASN A 82 -9.86 11.02 18.72
C ASN A 82 -10.55 9.86 17.99
N LEU A 83 -10.45 8.65 18.53
CA LEU A 83 -11.09 7.46 17.99
C LEU A 83 -12.62 7.63 17.84
N THR A 84 -13.30 8.18 18.83
CA THR A 84 -14.77 8.42 18.77
C THR A 84 -15.15 9.45 17.71
N LYS A 85 -14.24 10.36 17.36
CA LYS A 85 -14.44 11.43 16.37
C LYS A 85 -13.75 11.17 15.05
N ALA A 86 -13.17 9.98 14.86
CA ALA A 86 -12.39 9.64 13.69
C ALA A 86 -13.25 9.64 12.42
N LYS A 87 -12.67 10.10 11.31
CA LYS A 87 -13.29 10.07 9.98
C LYS A 87 -12.99 8.72 9.33
N LYS A 88 -14.02 8.07 8.79
CA LYS A 88 -13.90 6.84 8.03
C LYS A 88 -13.54 7.13 6.57
N ILE A 89 -12.54 6.43 6.05
CA ILE A 89 -12.12 6.45 4.65
C ILE A 89 -12.05 5.01 4.17
N SER A 90 -12.71 4.72 3.05
CA SER A 90 -12.67 3.39 2.42
C SER A 90 -11.62 3.37 1.33
N ILE A 91 -10.73 2.37 1.37
CA ILE A 91 -9.72 2.13 0.34
C ILE A 91 -9.91 0.75 -0.27
N PHE A 92 -9.56 0.61 -1.54
CA PHE A 92 -9.69 -0.63 -2.31
C PHE A 92 -8.32 -1.13 -2.74
N PRO A 93 -8.00 -2.43 -2.56
CA PRO A 93 -6.73 -2.97 -2.98
C PRO A 93 -6.66 -3.17 -4.49
N LEU A 94 -5.43 -3.23 -5.00
CA LEU A 94 -5.14 -3.81 -6.30
C LEU A 94 -5.26 -5.34 -6.21
N LEU A 95 -5.79 -5.95 -7.25
CA LEU A 95 -5.69 -7.39 -7.53
C LEU A 95 -4.59 -7.58 -8.56
N MET A 96 -3.58 -8.35 -8.21
CA MET A 96 -2.55 -8.86 -9.10
C MET A 96 -2.92 -10.27 -9.54
N SER A 97 -2.87 -10.54 -10.83
CA SER A 97 -2.94 -11.89 -11.40
C SER A 97 -1.72 -12.09 -12.28
N VAL A 98 -0.85 -13.03 -11.91
CA VAL A 98 0.42 -13.29 -12.58
C VAL A 98 0.40 -14.68 -13.19
N LYS A 99 0.65 -14.78 -14.49
CA LYS A 99 1.03 -16.02 -15.16
C LYS A 99 2.57 -16.04 -15.27
N ASN A 100 3.19 -17.01 -14.61
CA ASN A 100 4.65 -17.15 -14.66
C ASN A 100 5.12 -17.85 -15.95
N LYS A 101 6.44 -17.99 -16.14
CA LYS A 101 7.01 -18.66 -17.31
C LYS A 101 6.63 -20.15 -17.45
N PHE A 102 6.19 -20.78 -16.36
CA PHE A 102 5.77 -22.18 -16.31
C PHE A 102 4.25 -22.34 -16.52
N GLY A 103 3.51 -21.26 -16.80
CA GLY A 103 2.06 -21.29 -17.00
C GLY A 103 1.23 -21.20 -15.70
N ILE A 104 1.87 -21.22 -14.52
CA ILE A 104 1.19 -21.19 -13.22
C ILE A 104 0.58 -19.82 -13.00
N LEU A 105 -0.73 -19.79 -12.67
CA LEU A 105 -1.45 -18.56 -12.34
C LEU A 105 -1.47 -18.36 -10.81
N LYS A 106 -0.92 -17.23 -10.36
CA LYS A 106 -0.99 -16.79 -8.96
C LYS A 106 -1.75 -15.48 -8.84
N LYS A 107 -2.55 -15.34 -7.77
CA LYS A 107 -3.30 -14.11 -7.46
C LYS A 107 -2.94 -13.60 -6.08
N SER A 108 -2.77 -12.29 -5.95
CA SER A 108 -2.51 -11.61 -4.68
C SER A 108 -3.15 -10.24 -4.66
N ILE A 109 -3.35 -9.65 -3.48
CA ILE A 109 -3.84 -8.28 -3.33
C ILE A 109 -2.77 -7.39 -2.75
N ALA A 110 -2.74 -6.12 -3.19
CA ALA A 110 -1.88 -5.09 -2.65
C ALA A 110 -2.70 -3.89 -2.20
N VAL A 111 -2.42 -3.37 -1.03
CA VAL A 111 -3.02 -2.15 -0.49
C VAL A 111 -2.29 -0.93 -1.04
N ASN A 112 -0.96 -0.96 -1.04
CA ASN A 112 -0.13 0.12 -1.53
C ASN A 112 0.13 0.03 -3.03
N GLU A 113 0.97 -0.91 -3.46
CA GLU A 113 1.38 -1.03 -4.86
C GLU A 113 1.68 -2.47 -5.26
N ILE A 114 1.72 -2.65 -6.58
CA ILE A 114 2.30 -3.82 -7.21
C ILE A 114 3.55 -3.36 -7.93
N SER A 115 4.71 -3.88 -7.53
CA SER A 115 5.98 -3.61 -8.17
C SER A 115 6.41 -4.78 -9.06
N ILE A 116 6.93 -4.44 -10.23
CA ILE A 116 7.55 -5.36 -11.16
C ILE A 116 9.03 -5.04 -11.16
N LEU A 117 9.87 -6.01 -10.78
CA LEU A 117 11.29 -5.82 -10.56
C LEU A 117 12.10 -6.83 -11.37
N ARG A 118 13.26 -6.41 -11.90
CA ARG A 118 14.22 -7.33 -12.50
C ARG A 118 14.76 -8.34 -11.48
N GLN A 119 14.96 -9.58 -11.88
CA GLN A 119 15.53 -10.65 -11.03
C GLN A 119 17.02 -10.87 -11.27
N SER A 120 17.60 -10.21 -12.25
CA SER A 120 19.01 -10.35 -12.62
C SER A 120 19.68 -8.98 -12.74
N ARG A 121 20.99 -8.97 -12.99
CA ARG A 121 21.74 -7.73 -13.26
C ARG A 121 21.27 -7.02 -14.52
N GLN A 122 20.64 -7.74 -15.47
CA GLN A 122 20.11 -7.13 -16.69
C GLN A 122 18.80 -6.38 -16.42
N ALA A 123 18.65 -5.20 -17.00
CA ALA A 123 17.43 -4.42 -16.92
C ALA A 123 16.22 -5.21 -17.44
N ALA A 124 15.06 -5.05 -16.84
CA ALA A 124 13.80 -5.58 -17.34
C ALA A 124 13.47 -5.04 -18.73
N SER A 125 12.78 -5.84 -19.54
CA SER A 125 12.25 -5.42 -20.84
C SER A 125 10.77 -5.73 -20.87
N ILE A 126 9.94 -4.72 -20.67
CA ILE A 126 8.50 -4.87 -20.46
C ILE A 126 7.68 -3.99 -21.39
N SER A 127 6.47 -4.43 -21.73
CA SER A 127 5.43 -3.59 -22.33
C SER A 127 4.32 -3.35 -21.32
N ILE A 128 3.66 -2.18 -21.42
CA ILE A 128 2.57 -1.78 -20.53
C ILE A 128 1.39 -1.32 -21.38
N GLN A 129 0.20 -1.81 -21.07
CA GLN A 129 -1.04 -1.41 -21.70
C GLN A 129 -2.17 -1.24 -20.66
N SER A 130 -3.14 -0.41 -20.97
CA SER A 130 -4.37 -0.21 -20.22
C SER A 130 -5.57 -0.55 -21.08
N GLY A 131 -6.21 -1.70 -20.79
CA GLY A 131 -7.20 -2.28 -21.70
C GLY A 131 -6.56 -2.57 -23.06
N THR A 132 -7.12 -2.04 -24.14
CA THR A 132 -6.61 -2.17 -25.52
C THR A 132 -5.53 -1.12 -25.86
N LYS A 133 -5.43 -0.03 -25.08
CA LYS A 133 -4.50 1.08 -25.34
C LYS A 133 -3.10 0.78 -24.87
N LYS A 134 -2.12 0.76 -25.77
CA LYS A 134 -0.69 0.68 -25.40
C LYS A 134 -0.26 1.99 -24.73
N ILE A 135 0.31 1.88 -23.51
CA ILE A 135 0.93 3.00 -22.78
C ILE A 135 2.38 3.14 -23.23
N ILE A 136 3.10 2.00 -23.24
CA ILE A 136 4.48 1.95 -23.72
C ILE A 136 4.75 0.59 -24.36
N LYS A 137 5.31 0.60 -25.59
CA LYS A 137 5.58 -0.64 -26.33
C LYS A 137 6.74 -1.43 -25.72
N LYS A 138 7.79 -0.70 -25.27
CA LYS A 138 9.00 -1.31 -24.68
C LYS A 138 9.61 -0.33 -23.68
N LEU A 139 9.67 -0.74 -22.43
CA LEU A 139 10.37 -0.05 -21.34
C LEU A 139 11.56 -0.92 -20.92
N ILE A 140 12.76 -0.35 -20.95
CA ILE A 140 13.97 -0.93 -20.37
C ILE A 140 14.26 -0.17 -19.09
N SER A 141 14.18 -0.86 -17.94
CA SER A 141 14.27 -0.24 -16.61
C SER A 141 14.63 -1.30 -15.56
N ASP A 142 14.85 -0.88 -14.32
CA ASP A 142 14.91 -1.82 -13.20
C ASP A 142 13.53 -2.41 -12.87
N GLY A 143 12.47 -1.70 -13.25
CA GLY A 143 11.10 -2.15 -13.06
C GLY A 143 10.06 -1.07 -13.30
N VAL A 144 8.85 -1.33 -12.82
CA VAL A 144 7.72 -0.41 -12.82
C VAL A 144 6.81 -0.68 -11.63
N LEU A 145 6.19 0.36 -11.10
CA LEU A 145 5.17 0.29 -10.05
C LEU A 145 3.79 0.61 -10.61
N VAL A 146 2.77 -0.05 -10.06
CA VAL A 146 1.37 0.38 -10.16
C VAL A 146 0.87 0.61 -8.74
N SER A 147 0.58 1.86 -8.41
CA SER A 147 0.24 2.28 -7.05
C SER A 147 -1.21 2.74 -6.94
N THR A 148 -1.82 2.42 -5.79
CA THR A 148 -3.08 3.01 -5.32
C THR A 148 -2.85 4.43 -4.81
N PRO A 149 -3.91 5.22 -4.57
CA PRO A 149 -3.79 6.47 -3.82
C PRO A 149 -3.14 6.29 -2.43
N ALA A 150 -3.46 5.20 -1.71
CA ALA A 150 -2.87 4.90 -0.40
C ALA A 150 -1.37 4.62 -0.49
N GLY A 151 -0.93 3.91 -1.52
CA GLY A 151 0.48 3.58 -1.78
C GLY A 151 1.27 4.70 -2.46
N SER A 152 0.60 5.78 -2.91
CA SER A 152 1.29 6.86 -3.63
C SER A 152 2.37 7.56 -2.79
N THR A 153 2.31 7.44 -1.46
CA THR A 153 3.29 7.96 -0.50
C THR A 153 4.28 6.91 0.02
N ALA A 154 4.18 5.66 -0.48
CA ALA A 154 5.10 4.57 -0.16
C ALA A 154 6.20 4.45 -1.23
N TYR A 155 6.48 3.27 -1.74
CA TYR A 155 7.54 3.04 -2.74
C TYR A 155 7.36 3.90 -4.01
N ASN A 156 6.10 4.21 -4.37
CA ASN A 156 5.81 5.13 -5.48
C ASN A 156 6.47 6.50 -5.30
N LEU A 157 6.50 7.05 -4.08
CA LEU A 157 7.16 8.33 -3.80
C LEU A 157 8.69 8.22 -3.95
N SER A 158 9.28 7.11 -3.50
CA SER A 158 10.73 6.86 -3.61
C SER A 158 11.22 6.77 -5.07
N VAL A 159 10.35 6.39 -6.00
CA VAL A 159 10.65 6.39 -7.44
C VAL A 159 10.14 7.66 -8.15
N HIS A 160 9.92 8.74 -7.41
CA HIS A 160 9.44 10.03 -7.91
C HIS A 160 8.07 9.94 -8.62
N GLY A 161 7.24 8.97 -8.26
CA GLY A 161 5.87 8.87 -8.74
C GLY A 161 4.98 9.95 -8.13
N PRO A 162 3.86 10.30 -8.79
CA PRO A 162 2.95 11.33 -8.31
C PRO A 162 2.23 10.90 -7.04
N ILE A 163 2.02 11.84 -6.14
CA ILE A 163 1.17 11.66 -4.95
C ILE A 163 -0.28 11.82 -5.37
N LEU A 164 -1.12 10.88 -4.98
CA LEU A 164 -2.55 10.85 -5.26
C LEU A 164 -3.36 11.09 -3.99
N ASN A 165 -4.42 11.89 -4.06
CA ASN A 165 -5.36 12.02 -2.94
C ASN A 165 -6.05 10.69 -2.67
N LEU A 166 -6.31 10.36 -1.39
CA LEU A 166 -6.89 9.06 -0.98
C LEU A 166 -8.25 8.77 -1.62
N ASP A 167 -9.03 9.79 -1.91
CA ASP A 167 -10.34 9.72 -2.56
C ASP A 167 -10.27 9.80 -4.09
N SER A 168 -9.07 9.92 -4.64
CA SER A 168 -8.88 9.98 -6.08
C SER A 168 -9.20 8.64 -6.72
N LYS A 169 -9.98 8.68 -7.80
CA LYS A 169 -10.31 7.49 -8.60
C LYS A 169 -9.24 7.23 -9.67
N LYS A 170 -7.97 7.28 -9.25
CA LYS A 170 -6.80 7.19 -10.14
C LYS A 170 -5.80 6.17 -9.63
N LEU A 171 -4.94 5.67 -10.51
CA LEU A 171 -3.78 4.83 -10.21
C LEU A 171 -2.55 5.48 -10.82
N SER A 172 -1.40 5.34 -10.17
CA SER A 172 -0.11 5.74 -10.73
C SER A 172 0.61 4.53 -11.35
N ILE A 173 1.20 4.73 -12.51
CA ILE A 173 2.17 3.82 -13.12
C ILE A 173 3.49 4.57 -13.16
N SER A 174 4.49 4.16 -12.38
CA SER A 174 5.75 4.86 -12.21
C SER A 174 6.92 3.95 -12.54
N PRO A 175 7.86 4.35 -13.43
CA PRO A 175 9.02 3.52 -13.73
C PRO A 175 10.04 3.54 -12.59
N ILE A 176 10.82 2.47 -12.48
CA ILE A 176 11.97 2.35 -11.58
C ILE A 176 13.22 2.43 -12.44
N SER A 177 14.03 3.47 -12.27
CA SER A 177 15.29 3.70 -12.99
C SER A 177 15.15 3.46 -14.51
N PRO A 178 14.32 4.25 -15.25
CA PRO A 178 14.08 4.01 -16.67
C PRO A 178 15.33 4.32 -17.49
N PHE A 179 15.82 3.33 -18.25
CA PHE A 179 16.95 3.48 -19.16
C PHE A 179 16.51 3.85 -20.58
N ARG A 180 15.43 3.23 -21.07
CA ARG A 180 14.82 3.56 -22.37
C ARG A 180 13.31 3.38 -22.33
N PRO A 181 12.52 4.44 -22.61
CA PRO A 181 12.93 5.84 -22.77
C PRO A 181 13.33 6.48 -21.43
N ARG A 182 14.45 7.22 -21.40
CA ARG A 182 15.00 7.81 -20.15
C ARG A 182 14.09 8.85 -19.50
N ARG A 183 13.33 9.60 -20.29
CA ARG A 183 12.48 10.70 -19.83
C ARG A 183 11.03 10.27 -19.56
N TRP A 184 10.72 8.98 -19.64
CA TRP A 184 9.37 8.53 -19.34
C TRP A 184 9.12 8.59 -17.82
N LYS A 185 8.26 9.51 -17.42
CA LYS A 185 7.91 9.76 -16.00
C LYS A 185 6.77 8.87 -15.49
N GLY A 186 6.24 7.96 -16.32
CA GLY A 186 5.08 7.15 -15.97
C GLY A 186 3.76 7.76 -16.47
N LYS A 187 2.65 7.29 -15.92
CA LYS A 187 1.31 7.74 -16.30
C LYS A 187 0.31 7.56 -15.17
N ILE A 188 -0.55 8.56 -14.99
CA ILE A 188 -1.76 8.43 -14.16
C ILE A 188 -2.87 7.86 -15.04
N VAL A 189 -3.59 6.85 -14.54
CA VAL A 189 -4.71 6.20 -15.22
C VAL A 189 -5.93 6.14 -14.31
N SER A 190 -7.12 5.88 -14.87
CA SER A 190 -8.34 5.69 -14.09
C SER A 190 -8.25 4.43 -13.22
N GLU A 191 -8.86 4.41 -12.04
CA GLU A 191 -9.03 3.21 -11.20
C GLU A 191 -9.76 2.07 -11.91
N LYS A 192 -10.56 2.37 -12.95
CA LYS A 192 -11.26 1.38 -13.77
C LYS A 192 -10.33 0.66 -14.75
N SER A 193 -9.10 1.13 -14.91
CA SER A 193 -8.14 0.57 -15.87
C SER A 193 -7.75 -0.85 -15.51
N LYS A 194 -7.71 -1.71 -16.52
CA LYS A 194 -7.06 -3.02 -16.47
C LYS A 194 -5.66 -2.85 -17.03
N ILE A 195 -4.65 -2.84 -16.17
CA ILE A 195 -3.25 -2.66 -16.54
C ILE A 195 -2.65 -4.03 -16.81
N ILE A 196 -2.08 -4.21 -17.99
CA ILE A 196 -1.42 -5.45 -18.40
C ILE A 196 0.05 -5.13 -18.63
N ILE A 197 0.92 -5.89 -17.95
CA ILE A 197 2.37 -5.79 -18.07
C ILE A 197 2.88 -7.13 -18.59
N ILE A 198 3.66 -7.09 -19.68
CA ILE A 198 4.20 -8.28 -20.34
C ILE A 198 5.71 -8.20 -20.30
N ASN A 199 6.36 -9.26 -19.82
CA ASN A 199 7.79 -9.43 -19.96
C ASN A 199 8.10 -9.83 -21.41
N LEU A 200 8.83 -8.99 -22.12
CA LEU A 200 9.16 -9.19 -23.54
C LEU A 200 10.29 -10.19 -23.75
N ASN A 201 11.08 -10.47 -22.71
CA ASN A 201 12.18 -11.43 -22.80
C ASN A 201 12.37 -12.21 -21.49
N PRO A 202 11.43 -13.13 -21.16
CA PRO A 202 11.43 -13.82 -19.87
C PRO A 202 12.60 -14.80 -19.66
N LYS A 203 13.23 -15.29 -20.73
CA LYS A 203 14.41 -16.16 -20.63
C LYS A 203 15.66 -15.38 -20.22
N LYS A 204 15.98 -14.28 -20.93
CA LYS A 204 17.18 -13.47 -20.71
C LYS A 204 17.02 -12.44 -19.60
N ARG A 205 15.80 -11.93 -19.39
CA ARG A 205 15.48 -10.81 -18.48
C ARG A 205 14.31 -11.17 -17.57
N PRO A 206 14.50 -12.14 -16.64
CA PRO A 206 13.43 -12.55 -15.74
C PRO A 206 13.03 -11.40 -14.81
N ILE A 207 11.74 -11.34 -14.47
CA ILE A 207 11.17 -10.34 -13.56
C ILE A 207 10.35 -11.01 -12.47
N SER A 208 10.27 -10.34 -11.32
CA SER A 208 9.34 -10.63 -10.23
C SER A 208 8.17 -9.65 -10.25
N ALA A 209 7.00 -10.11 -9.82
CA ALA A 209 5.86 -9.27 -9.51
C ALA A 209 5.56 -9.37 -8.01
N VAL A 210 5.51 -8.23 -7.31
CA VAL A 210 5.38 -8.15 -5.86
C VAL A 210 4.14 -7.35 -5.50
N ALA A 211 3.22 -7.93 -4.74
CA ALA A 211 2.02 -7.27 -4.22
C ALA A 211 2.25 -6.91 -2.74
N ASP A 212 2.61 -5.65 -2.43
CA ASP A 212 3.17 -5.20 -1.15
C ASP A 212 4.37 -6.08 -0.72
N ASN A 213 4.13 -7.16 0.01
CA ASN A 213 5.15 -8.10 0.52
C ASN A 213 5.06 -9.52 -0.07
N VAL A 214 4.19 -9.77 -1.07
CA VAL A 214 3.99 -11.11 -1.65
C VAL A 214 4.61 -11.18 -3.03
N GLU A 215 5.74 -11.88 -3.16
CA GLU A 215 6.50 -12.03 -4.41
C GLU A 215 6.02 -13.21 -5.26
N VAL A 216 5.96 -13.01 -6.57
CA VAL A 216 5.82 -14.06 -7.58
C VAL A 216 6.96 -13.93 -8.57
N ARG A 217 7.90 -14.87 -8.52
CA ARG A 217 9.08 -14.90 -9.39
C ARG A 217 8.77 -15.41 -10.80
N ASN A 218 9.66 -15.10 -11.74
CA ASN A 218 9.56 -15.50 -13.14
C ASN A 218 8.23 -15.10 -13.81
N ALA A 219 7.76 -13.90 -13.50
CA ALA A 219 6.52 -13.38 -14.05
C ALA A 219 6.64 -13.16 -15.57
N ARG A 220 5.58 -13.54 -16.32
CA ARG A 220 5.51 -13.35 -17.78
C ARG A 220 4.41 -12.35 -18.13
N ASN A 221 3.19 -12.63 -17.72
CA ASN A 221 2.03 -11.79 -17.95
C ASN A 221 1.43 -11.40 -16.61
N ILE A 222 1.30 -10.12 -16.36
CA ILE A 222 0.77 -9.56 -15.12
C ILE A 222 -0.45 -8.72 -15.45
N LEU A 223 -1.61 -9.06 -14.88
CA LEU A 223 -2.82 -8.27 -14.92
C LEU A 223 -3.03 -7.62 -13.57
N ILE A 224 -3.21 -6.29 -13.58
CA ILE A 224 -3.42 -5.46 -12.39
C ILE A 224 -4.71 -4.66 -12.56
N LYS A 225 -5.59 -4.71 -11.57
CA LYS A 225 -6.82 -3.92 -11.51
C LYS A 225 -7.24 -3.68 -10.07
N ILE A 226 -8.05 -2.65 -9.81
CA ILE A 226 -8.71 -2.47 -8.51
C ILE A 226 -9.67 -3.64 -8.25
N ASN A 227 -9.67 -4.13 -7.02
CA ASN A 227 -10.64 -5.11 -6.54
C ASN A 227 -11.72 -4.44 -5.68
N LYS A 228 -12.85 -4.07 -6.26
CA LYS A 228 -13.97 -3.44 -5.54
C LYS A 228 -14.77 -4.39 -4.65
N LYS A 229 -14.55 -5.71 -4.74
CA LYS A 229 -15.17 -6.69 -3.84
C LYS A 229 -14.54 -6.73 -2.46
N ILE A 230 -13.31 -6.21 -2.34
CA ILE A 230 -12.58 -6.08 -1.08
C ILE A 230 -12.39 -4.60 -0.80
N PHE A 231 -12.71 -4.17 0.42
CA PHE A 231 -12.46 -2.81 0.87
C PHE A 231 -11.98 -2.81 2.32
N PHE A 232 -11.22 -1.81 2.67
CA PHE A 232 -10.75 -1.56 4.02
C PHE A 232 -11.26 -0.19 4.49
N ASN A 233 -11.97 -0.17 5.61
CA ASN A 233 -12.42 1.06 6.25
C ASN A 233 -11.35 1.50 7.25
N LEU A 234 -10.61 2.55 6.92
CA LEU A 234 -9.61 3.15 7.80
C LEU A 234 -10.25 4.31 8.58
N LEU A 235 -9.92 4.41 9.85
CA LEU A 235 -10.33 5.52 10.72
C LEU A 235 -9.15 6.46 10.96
N TYR A 236 -9.30 7.71 10.56
CA TYR A 236 -8.29 8.76 10.73
C TYR A 236 -8.77 9.85 11.69
N ASP A 237 -7.86 10.30 12.54
CA ASP A 237 -8.08 11.48 13.37
C ASP A 237 -8.35 12.71 12.51
N ARG A 238 -9.36 13.50 12.85
CA ARG A 238 -9.80 14.68 12.06
C ARG A 238 -8.67 15.70 11.80
N LYS A 239 -7.70 15.82 12.72
CA LYS A 239 -6.56 16.75 12.62
C LYS A 239 -5.35 16.18 11.85
N ASN A 240 -5.37 14.89 11.49
CA ASN A 240 -4.28 14.19 10.82
C ASN A 240 -4.68 13.77 9.40
N SER A 241 -4.94 14.75 8.52
CA SER A 241 -5.19 14.43 7.11
C SER A 241 -3.91 13.88 6.46
N LEU A 242 -4.05 12.93 5.53
CA LEU A 242 -2.94 12.42 4.74
C LEU A 242 -2.19 13.56 4.03
N GLN A 243 -2.91 14.59 3.54
CA GLN A 243 -2.33 15.78 2.94
C GLN A 243 -1.34 16.50 3.86
N LYS A 244 -1.66 16.62 5.16
CA LYS A 244 -0.75 17.21 6.14
C LYS A 244 0.50 16.36 6.35
N LYS A 245 0.35 15.03 6.37
CA LYS A 245 1.48 14.10 6.49
C LYS A 245 2.40 14.17 5.27
N ILE A 246 1.83 14.22 4.07
CA ILE A 246 2.56 14.41 2.81
C ILE A 246 3.36 15.72 2.83
N LYS A 247 2.72 16.83 3.21
CA LYS A 247 3.40 18.14 3.28
C LYS A 247 4.58 18.11 4.27
N ILE A 248 4.41 17.44 5.41
CA ILE A 248 5.50 17.27 6.39
C ILE A 248 6.64 16.46 5.79
N GLU A 249 6.35 15.38 5.06
CA GLU A 249 7.38 14.55 4.42
C GLU A 249 8.14 15.31 3.32
N GLN A 250 7.41 16.06 2.49
CA GLN A 250 8.02 16.91 1.45
C GLN A 250 8.89 18.05 2.02
N LEU A 251 8.56 18.56 3.22
CA LEU A 251 9.30 19.63 3.89
C LEU A 251 10.45 19.12 4.76
N ARG A 252 10.60 17.81 4.92
CA ARG A 252 11.73 17.21 5.63
C ARG A 252 13.01 17.47 4.84
N LYS A 253 13.75 18.46 5.28
CA LYS A 253 15.16 18.60 4.92
C LYS A 253 15.90 17.43 5.58
N GLU A 254 16.87 16.85 4.89
CA GLU A 254 17.75 15.75 5.37
C GLU A 254 18.62 16.14 6.61
N THR A 255 18.35 17.31 7.21
CA THR A 255 19.17 17.95 8.25
C THR A 255 18.98 17.40 9.66
N ASN A 256 18.26 16.29 9.86
CA ASN A 256 18.08 15.67 11.18
C ASN A 256 18.56 14.22 11.25
N LEU A 257 19.66 13.90 10.59
CA LEU A 257 20.50 12.77 10.98
C LEU A 257 21.51 13.29 12.01
N LYS A 258 21.12 13.31 13.26
CA LYS A 258 21.98 13.28 14.45
C LYS A 258 21.51 12.16 15.34
#